data_596421c39fa78526cb14542094fb2a64
#
_entry.id   596421c39fa78526cb14542094fb2a64
#
_cell.length_a   1.000
_cell.length_b   1.000
_cell.length_c   1.000
_cell.angle_alpha   90.00
_cell.angle_beta   90.00
_cell.angle_gamma   90.00
#
_symmetry.space_group_name_H-M   'P 1'
#
loop_
_entity.id
_entity.type
_entity.pdbx_description
1 polymer ?
#
loop_
_entity_poly.entity_id
_entity_poly.type
_entity_poly.pdbx_seq_one_letter_code
_entity_poly.pdbx_strand_id
1 'polypeptide(L)' 'MDIGVVIKKYRKEAGMMQEEMANRLGVTTPAVNKWENGVSPTKGY' A
#
# COMPACT_ATOMS: atom_id res chain seq x y z
N MET A 1 3.60 -10.00 -9.92
CA MET A 1 4.17 -8.81 -9.28
C MET A 1 3.44 -8.56 -7.98
N ASP A 2 4.17 -8.26 -6.92
CA ASP A 2 3.59 -8.04 -5.60
C ASP A 2 3.11 -6.58 -5.51
N ILE A 3 1.81 -6.39 -5.35
CA ILE A 3 1.25 -5.05 -5.29
C ILE A 3 1.76 -4.28 -4.06
N GLY A 4 2.05 -4.98 -2.97
CA GLY A 4 2.58 -4.32 -1.78
C GLY A 4 3.95 -3.71 -2.02
N VAL A 5 4.79 -4.41 -2.78
CA VAL A 5 6.11 -3.89 -3.13
C VAL A 5 5.98 -2.64 -4.01
N VAL A 6 5.06 -2.69 -4.97
CA VAL A 6 4.84 -1.55 -5.87
C VAL A 6 4.35 -0.34 -5.09
N ILE A 7 3.37 -0.55 -4.21
CA ILE A 7 2.81 0.53 -3.40
C ILE A 7 3.87 1.15 -2.52
N LYS A 8 4.67 0.31 -1.87
CA LYS A 8 5.72 0.80 -0.97
C LYS A 8 6.77 1.59 -1.74
N LYS A 9 7.18 1.08 -2.90
CA LYS A 9 8.16 1.75 -3.72
C LYS A 9 7.65 3.12 -4.17
N TYR A 10 6.42 3.14 -4.69
CA TYR A 10 5.81 4.38 -5.15
C TYR A 10 5.72 5.39 -4.00
N ARG A 11 5.26 4.92 -2.84
CA ARG A 11 5.11 5.78 -1.67
C ARG A 11 6.43 6.41 -1.26
N LYS A 12 7.49 5.60 -1.19
CA LYS A 12 8.80 6.09 -0.78
C LYS A 12 9.39 7.06 -1.78
N GLU A 13 9.21 6.77 -3.07
CA GLU A 13 9.72 7.66 -4.11
C GLU A 13 9.00 9.00 -4.10
N ALA A 14 7.74 9.00 -3.74
CA ALA A 14 6.95 10.23 -3.65
C ALA A 14 7.13 10.95 -2.32
N GLY A 15 7.87 10.36 -1.38
CA GLY A 15 8.09 10.97 -0.07
C GLY A 15 6.85 10.96 0.81
N MET A 16 5.94 10.03 0.59
CA MET A 16 4.68 9.96 1.32
C MET A 16 4.76 9.01 2.51
N MET A 17 3.97 9.31 3.53
CA MET A 17 3.73 8.38 4.63
C MET A 17 2.58 7.46 4.25
N GLN A 18 2.43 6.35 4.98
CA GLN A 18 1.35 5.39 4.71
C GLN A 18 -0.02 6.05 4.77
N GLU A 19 -0.21 6.96 5.70
CA GLU A 19 -1.48 7.66 5.84
C GLU A 19 -1.81 8.45 4.58
N GLU A 20 -0.83 9.16 4.04
CA GLU A 20 -1.04 9.94 2.84
C GLU A 20 -1.33 9.04 1.65
N MET A 21 -0.60 7.94 1.54
CA MET A 21 -0.86 6.97 0.48
C MET A 21 -2.27 6.41 0.57
N ALA A 22 -2.71 6.08 1.79
CA ALA A 22 -4.07 5.58 2.01
C ALA A 22 -5.11 6.58 1.55
N ASN A 23 -4.92 7.85 1.88
CA ASN A 23 -5.84 8.90 1.47
C ASN A 23 -5.92 8.99 -0.05
N ARG A 24 -4.78 8.89 -0.72
CA ARG A 24 -4.76 8.99 -2.18
C ARG A 24 -5.43 7.81 -2.85
N LEU A 25 -5.32 6.64 -2.23
CA LEU A 25 -5.93 5.43 -2.78
C LEU A 25 -7.38 5.25 -2.36
N GLY A 26 -7.86 6.06 -1.41
CA GLY A 26 -9.22 5.94 -0.91
C GLY A 26 -9.40 4.72 -0.01
N VAL A 27 -8.35 4.33 0.69
CA VAL A 27 -8.39 3.18 1.60
C VAL A 27 -7.90 3.62 2.98
N THR A 28 -7.91 2.69 3.94
CA THR A 28 -7.45 2.99 5.28
C THR A 28 -5.96 2.79 5.42
N THR A 29 -5.34 3.48 6.38
CA THR A 29 -3.92 3.33 6.65
C THR A 29 -3.55 1.89 6.99
N PRO A 30 -4.31 1.17 7.85
CA PRO A 30 -4.01 -0.25 8.11
C PRO A 30 -4.02 -1.11 6.85
N ALA A 31 -4.86 -0.77 5.87
CA ALA A 31 -4.89 -1.51 4.62
C ALA A 31 -3.57 -1.38 3.87
N VAL A 32 -3.06 -0.15 3.76
CA VAL A 32 -1.77 0.09 3.11
C VAL A 32 -0.66 -0.68 3.85
N ASN A 33 -0.68 -0.62 5.17
CA ASN A 33 0.30 -1.32 5.99
C ASN A 33 0.28 -2.83 5.71
N LYS A 34 -0.91 -3.42 5.65
CA LYS A 34 -1.04 -4.84 5.37
C LYS A 34 -0.49 -5.19 4.00
N TRP A 35 -0.82 -4.39 3.00
CA TRP A 35 -0.35 -4.65 1.63
C TRP A 35 1.17 -4.58 1.56
N GLU A 36 1.77 -3.60 2.23
CA GLU A 36 3.23 -3.46 2.22
C GLU A 36 3.91 -4.59 2.97
N ASN A 37 3.18 -5.27 3.85
CA ASN A 37 3.71 -6.42 4.60
C ASN A 37 3.42 -7.75 3.90
N GLY A 38 2.90 -7.71 2.69
CA GLY A 38 2.72 -8.91 1.89
C GLY A 38 1.32 -9.49 1.87
N VAL A 39 0.37 -8.86 2.55
CA VAL A 39 -1.02 -9.33 2.51
C VAL A 39 -1.69 -8.74 1.28
N SER A 40 -2.13 -9.63 0.38
CA SER A 40 -2.72 -9.19 -0.88
C SER A 40 -4.13 -8.65 -0.67
N PRO A 41 -4.48 -7.53 -1.33
CA PRO A 41 -5.84 -7.00 -1.25
C PRO A 41 -6.84 -7.88 -1.99
N THR A 42 -6.37 -8.71 -2.91
CA THR A 42 -7.25 -9.58 -3.70
C THR A 42 -7.36 -10.96 -3.13
N LYS A 43 -6.75 -11.22 -2.05
CA LYS A 43 -6.84 -12.43 -1.25
C LYS A 43 -7.43 -13.64 -1.97
N GLY A 44 -6.59 -14.55 -2.41
CA GLY A 44 -7.03 -15.80 -2.97
C GLY A 44 -7.45 -15.77 -4.43
N TYR A 45 -7.39 -14.67 -5.07
CA TYR A 45 -7.71 -14.57 -6.49
C TYR A 45 -6.49 -14.70 -7.36
#